data_d67754e5f6670651d0fd447aedb050e7
#
_entry.id   d67754e5f6670651d0fd447aedb050e7
#
_cell.length_a   1.000
_cell.length_b   1.000
_cell.length_c   1.000
_cell.angle_alpha   90.00
_cell.angle_beta   90.00
_cell.angle_gamma   90.00
#
_symmetry.space_group_name_H-M   'P 1'
#
loop_
_entity.id
_entity.type
_entity.pdbx_description
1 polymer ?
#
loop_
_entity_poly.entity_id
_entity_poly.type
_entity_poly.pdbx_seq_one_letter_code
_entity_poly.pdbx_strand_id
1 'polypeptide(L)'
;MELEGAKRAFSYLQSVGIAVVVFISDRHRGIAKWIRESQPGCAHFFDIWHIARSIGKKMLQLGKEKGCEKIADWVKGVRNHLYWCATSTKEGFQEMITAKWKSFMEHVANKHENHPSTLFKKCAHDEIDNRRWIRRGIV
;
A
#
# COMPACT_ATOMS: atom_id res chain seq x y z
N MET A 1 9.41 -22.35 9.88
CA MET A 1 8.18 -23.11 9.54
C MET A 1 7.50 -22.61 8.29
N GLU A 2 7.22 -21.31 8.12
CA GLU A 2 6.51 -20.75 6.95
C GLU A 2 7.18 -21.03 5.59
N LEU A 3 8.51 -20.84 5.49
CA LEU A 3 9.25 -21.11 4.25
C LEU A 3 9.17 -22.60 3.86
N GLU A 4 9.28 -23.49 4.83
CA GLU A 4 9.19 -24.94 4.57
C GLU A 4 7.78 -25.33 4.14
N GLY A 5 6.74 -24.73 4.75
CA GLY A 5 5.36 -24.88 4.33
C GLY A 5 5.13 -24.45 2.88
N ALA A 6 5.66 -23.27 2.51
CA ALA A 6 5.59 -22.78 1.13
C ALA A 6 6.27 -23.75 0.14
N LYS A 7 7.48 -24.23 0.45
CA LYS A 7 8.20 -25.21 -0.39
C LYS A 7 7.41 -26.50 -0.61
N ARG A 8 6.85 -27.06 0.47
CA ARG A 8 6.03 -28.28 0.38
C ARG A 8 4.76 -28.07 -0.45
N ALA A 9 4.08 -26.92 -0.26
CA ALA A 9 2.90 -26.59 -1.04
C ALA A 9 3.22 -26.49 -2.55
N PHE A 10 4.31 -25.81 -2.92
CA PHE A 10 4.75 -25.72 -4.31
C PHE A 10 5.11 -27.10 -4.90
N SER A 11 5.88 -27.91 -4.17
CA SER A 11 6.22 -29.25 -4.59
C SER A 11 5.00 -30.13 -4.81
N TYR A 12 4.02 -30.03 -3.92
CA TYR A 12 2.75 -30.75 -4.08
C TYR A 12 1.98 -30.30 -5.32
N LEU A 13 1.81 -28.99 -5.51
CA LEU A 13 1.10 -28.46 -6.68
C LEU A 13 1.77 -28.87 -7.98
N GLN A 14 3.10 -28.82 -8.04
CA GLN A 14 3.88 -29.28 -9.19
C GLN A 14 3.69 -30.80 -9.46
N SER A 15 3.64 -31.63 -8.41
CA SER A 15 3.46 -33.07 -8.54
C SER A 15 2.09 -33.45 -9.11
N VAL A 16 1.08 -32.61 -8.94
CA VAL A 16 -0.26 -32.78 -9.53
C VAL A 16 -0.46 -31.99 -10.83
N GLY A 17 0.62 -31.47 -11.43
CA GLY A 17 0.59 -30.78 -12.72
C GLY A 17 0.11 -29.33 -12.68
N ILE A 18 0.05 -28.69 -11.50
CA ILE A 18 -0.36 -27.29 -11.34
C ILE A 18 0.88 -26.40 -11.27
N ALA A 19 1.00 -25.45 -12.20
CA ALA A 19 2.03 -24.42 -12.19
C ALA A 19 1.55 -23.20 -11.40
N VAL A 20 2.34 -22.74 -10.41
CA VAL A 20 2.06 -21.51 -9.68
C VAL A 20 2.70 -20.36 -10.43
N VAL A 21 1.91 -19.53 -11.09
CA VAL A 21 2.37 -18.36 -11.85
C VAL A 21 2.38 -17.07 -11.02
N VAL A 22 1.56 -16.99 -9.96
CA VAL A 22 1.51 -15.85 -9.04
C VAL A 22 1.44 -16.37 -7.61
N PHE A 23 2.23 -15.81 -6.74
CA PHE A 23 2.22 -16.09 -5.31
C PHE A 23 2.14 -14.80 -4.50
N ILE A 24 1.18 -14.71 -3.60
CA ILE A 24 1.00 -13.58 -2.70
C ILE A 24 1.30 -14.05 -1.29
N SER A 25 2.19 -13.35 -0.60
CA SER A 25 2.51 -13.66 0.80
C SER A 25 2.64 -12.40 1.64
N ASP A 26 2.74 -12.59 2.94
CA ASP A 26 3.23 -11.53 3.81
C ASP A 26 4.71 -11.19 3.53
N ARG A 27 5.26 -10.23 4.27
CA ARG A 27 6.63 -9.73 4.03
C ARG A 27 7.71 -10.67 4.59
N HIS A 28 7.58 -11.98 4.38
CA HIS A 28 8.58 -12.95 4.84
C HIS A 28 9.80 -12.99 3.91
N ARG A 29 10.94 -12.47 4.39
CA ARG A 29 12.16 -12.32 3.57
C ARG A 29 12.68 -13.63 3.00
N GLY A 30 12.58 -14.75 3.75
CA GLY A 30 13.03 -16.06 3.30
C GLY A 30 12.19 -16.60 2.14
N ILE A 31 10.86 -16.40 2.17
CA ILE A 31 9.97 -16.79 1.07
C ILE A 31 10.28 -15.95 -0.17
N ALA A 32 10.39 -14.63 -0.02
CA ALA A 32 10.70 -13.73 -1.13
C ALA A 32 12.04 -14.08 -1.82
N LYS A 33 13.07 -14.39 -1.03
CA LYS A 33 14.36 -14.83 -1.54
C LYS A 33 14.23 -16.15 -2.30
N TRP A 34 13.57 -17.13 -1.69
CA TRP A 34 13.41 -18.47 -2.30
C TRP A 34 12.62 -18.43 -3.60
N ILE A 35 11.49 -17.69 -3.67
CA ILE A 35 10.72 -17.53 -4.92
C ILE A 35 11.61 -16.94 -6.03
N ARG A 36 12.32 -15.84 -5.75
CA ARG A 36 13.19 -15.19 -6.72
C ARG A 36 14.29 -16.11 -7.25
N GLU A 37 14.87 -16.97 -6.38
CA GLU A 37 16.03 -17.79 -6.73
C GLU A 37 15.64 -19.16 -7.28
N SER A 38 14.49 -19.71 -6.87
CA SER A 38 14.11 -21.10 -7.16
C SER A 38 12.83 -21.25 -7.97
N GLN A 39 12.06 -20.18 -8.19
CA GLN A 39 10.78 -20.22 -8.91
C GLN A 39 10.70 -19.09 -9.96
N PRO A 40 11.58 -19.08 -10.98
CA PRO A 40 11.69 -17.95 -11.93
C PRO A 40 10.43 -17.71 -12.76
N GLY A 41 9.52 -18.69 -12.87
CA GLY A 41 8.23 -18.55 -13.54
C GLY A 41 7.09 -18.03 -12.64
N CYS A 42 7.36 -17.75 -11.36
CA CYS A 42 6.36 -17.30 -10.40
C CYS A 42 6.57 -15.85 -10.01
N ALA A 43 5.61 -14.98 -10.35
CA ALA A 43 5.60 -13.60 -9.86
C ALA A 43 5.22 -13.56 -8.37
N HIS A 44 6.03 -12.88 -7.56
CA HIS A 44 5.80 -12.76 -6.12
C HIS A 44 5.36 -11.36 -5.73
N PHE A 45 4.25 -11.25 -5.03
CA PHE A 45 3.71 -10.00 -4.49
C PHE A 45 3.51 -10.08 -2.98
N PHE A 46 3.59 -8.92 -2.33
CA PHE A 46 3.27 -8.82 -0.91
C PHE A 46 1.80 -8.49 -0.70
N ASP A 47 1.19 -9.11 0.31
CA ASP A 47 -0.18 -8.81 0.71
C ASP A 47 -0.30 -7.36 1.20
N ILE A 48 -1.14 -6.59 0.52
CA ILE A 48 -1.41 -5.19 0.80
C ILE A 48 -2.02 -4.99 2.20
N TRP A 49 -2.77 -5.97 2.71
CA TRP A 49 -3.36 -5.90 4.06
C TRP A 49 -2.26 -5.79 5.13
N HIS A 50 -1.19 -6.58 5.02
CA HIS A 50 -0.05 -6.52 5.96
C HIS A 50 0.65 -5.16 5.89
N ILE A 51 0.75 -4.55 4.71
CA ILE A 51 1.31 -3.21 4.52
C ILE A 51 0.40 -2.16 5.20
N ALA A 52 -0.90 -2.20 4.91
CA ALA A 52 -1.89 -1.28 5.48
C ALA A 52 -1.94 -1.36 7.01
N ARG A 53 -1.88 -2.59 7.56
CA ARG A 53 -1.84 -2.83 9.00
C ARG A 53 -0.57 -2.26 9.63
N SER A 54 0.59 -2.46 8.99
CA SER A 54 1.88 -1.96 9.47
C SER A 54 1.92 -0.43 9.49
N ILE A 55 1.45 0.23 8.43
CA ILE A 55 1.33 1.69 8.35
C ILE A 55 0.42 2.20 9.48
N GLY A 56 -0.77 1.60 9.64
CA GLY A 56 -1.71 2.01 10.69
C GLY A 56 -1.13 1.90 12.09
N LYS A 57 -0.39 0.81 12.39
CA LYS A 57 0.29 0.66 13.69
C LYS A 57 1.33 1.77 13.92
N LYS A 58 2.16 2.09 12.92
CA LYS A 58 3.16 3.16 13.02
C LYS A 58 2.51 4.52 13.22
N MET A 59 1.44 4.83 12.49
CA MET A 59 0.71 6.08 12.64
C MET A 59 0.09 6.23 14.04
N LEU A 60 -0.53 5.15 14.57
CA LEU A 60 -1.06 5.15 15.93
C LEU A 60 0.05 5.33 16.99
N GLN A 61 1.24 4.81 16.74
CA GLN A 61 2.39 5.03 17.62
C GLN A 61 2.85 6.48 17.57
N LEU A 62 3.01 7.07 16.37
CA LEU A 62 3.36 8.47 16.19
C LEU A 62 2.32 9.41 16.79
N GLY A 63 1.02 9.08 16.70
CA GLY A 63 -0.06 9.85 17.31
C GLY A 63 -0.03 9.92 18.84
N LYS A 64 0.86 9.16 19.50
CA LYS A 64 1.11 9.27 20.95
C LYS A 64 2.19 10.30 21.30
N GLU A 65 2.92 10.78 20.29
CA GLU A 65 3.96 11.79 20.49
C GLU A 65 3.33 13.17 20.58
N LYS A 66 3.89 14.03 21.45
CA LYS A 66 3.40 15.39 21.67
C LYS A 66 3.42 16.20 20.35
N GLY A 67 2.27 16.74 19.98
CA GLY A 67 2.10 17.51 18.74
C GLY A 67 1.76 16.66 17.51
N CYS A 68 1.70 15.32 17.65
CA CYS A 68 1.39 14.38 16.54
C CYS A 68 0.02 13.70 16.72
N GLU A 69 -0.81 14.11 17.69
CA GLU A 69 -2.06 13.45 18.07
C GLU A 69 -3.03 13.30 16.90
N LYS A 70 -3.06 14.28 16.00
CA LYS A 70 -3.92 14.29 14.80
C LYS A 70 -3.59 13.19 13.77
N ILE A 71 -2.39 12.63 13.82
CA ILE A 71 -2.00 11.53 12.91
C ILE A 71 -2.87 10.30 13.15
N ALA A 72 -3.30 10.06 14.39
CA ALA A 72 -4.18 8.94 14.71
C ALA A 72 -5.53 9.02 13.99
N ASP A 73 -6.08 10.20 13.80
CA ASP A 73 -7.36 10.43 13.12
C ASP A 73 -7.27 10.07 11.62
N TRP A 74 -6.09 10.14 11.03
CA TRP A 74 -5.86 9.89 9.61
C TRP A 74 -5.67 8.42 9.25
N VAL A 75 -5.48 7.54 10.22
CA VAL A 75 -5.17 6.11 9.99
C VAL A 75 -6.14 5.45 9.02
N LYS A 76 -7.46 5.68 9.20
CA LYS A 76 -8.49 5.12 8.32
C LYS A 76 -8.37 5.66 6.89
N GLY A 77 -8.20 6.99 6.75
CA GLY A 77 -8.04 7.65 5.44
C GLY A 77 -6.81 7.16 4.69
N VAL A 78 -5.67 7.07 5.37
CA VAL A 78 -4.39 6.59 4.77
C VAL A 78 -4.50 5.15 4.31
N ARG A 79 -5.12 4.27 5.11
CA ARG A 79 -5.32 2.87 4.72
C ARG A 79 -6.24 2.75 3.51
N ASN A 80 -7.34 3.48 3.49
CA ASN A 80 -8.25 3.52 2.34
C ASN A 80 -7.56 4.07 1.09
N HIS A 81 -6.74 5.11 1.24
CA HIS A 81 -5.96 5.66 0.13
C HIS A 81 -4.97 4.63 -0.43
N LEU A 82 -4.30 3.85 0.42
CA LEU A 82 -3.40 2.78 -0.02
C LEU A 82 -4.14 1.73 -0.87
N TYR A 83 -5.29 1.26 -0.41
CA TYR A 83 -6.11 0.32 -1.18
C TYR A 83 -6.58 0.94 -2.49
N TRP A 84 -7.05 2.18 -2.45
CA TRP A 84 -7.46 2.89 -3.65
C TRP A 84 -6.32 3.03 -4.67
N CYS A 85 -5.10 3.35 -4.25
CA CYS A 85 -3.94 3.42 -5.16
C CYS A 85 -3.74 2.10 -5.92
N ALA A 86 -3.85 0.98 -5.22
CA ALA A 86 -3.67 -0.34 -5.82
C ALA A 86 -4.84 -0.74 -6.74
N THR A 87 -6.09 -0.57 -6.28
CA THR A 87 -7.28 -1.07 -6.99
C THR A 87 -7.72 -0.17 -8.15
N SER A 88 -7.43 1.13 -8.09
CA SER A 88 -7.78 2.09 -9.15
C SER A 88 -6.74 2.17 -10.28
N THR A 89 -5.63 1.43 -10.17
CA THR A 89 -4.56 1.43 -11.19
C THR A 89 -4.66 0.16 -12.03
N LYS A 90 -4.91 0.35 -13.33
CA LYS A 90 -4.99 -0.76 -14.29
C LYS A 90 -3.65 -1.46 -14.43
N GLU A 91 -3.70 -2.78 -14.64
CA GLU A 91 -2.54 -3.62 -14.94
C GLU A 91 -1.39 -3.58 -13.92
N GLY A 92 -1.64 -3.03 -12.71
CA GLY A 92 -0.62 -2.95 -11.68
C GLY A 92 0.56 -2.03 -12.01
N PHE A 93 0.33 -1.00 -12.84
CA PHE A 93 1.36 -0.02 -13.24
C PHE A 93 1.99 0.63 -12.02
N GLN A 94 3.16 0.16 -11.63
CA GLN A 94 3.82 0.43 -10.36
C GLN A 94 4.15 1.91 -10.15
N GLU A 95 4.57 2.60 -11.20
CA GLU A 95 4.90 4.03 -11.15
C GLU A 95 3.67 4.87 -10.88
N MET A 96 2.51 4.50 -11.45
CA MET A 96 1.24 5.17 -11.19
C MET A 96 0.75 4.92 -9.76
N ILE A 97 0.86 3.69 -9.26
CA ILE A 97 0.53 3.35 -7.86
C ILE A 97 1.37 4.20 -6.91
N THR A 98 2.68 4.31 -7.19
CA THR A 98 3.61 5.10 -6.39
C THR A 98 3.28 6.59 -6.46
N ALA A 99 2.95 7.13 -7.65
CA ALA A 99 2.54 8.51 -7.84
C ALA A 99 1.26 8.85 -7.06
N LYS A 100 0.24 7.99 -7.17
CA LYS A 100 -1.00 8.12 -6.39
C LYS A 100 -0.74 8.04 -4.88
N TRP A 101 0.12 7.13 -4.44
CA TRP A 101 0.47 7.02 -3.02
C TRP A 101 1.14 8.29 -2.51
N LYS A 102 2.11 8.83 -3.24
CA LYS A 102 2.81 10.08 -2.86
C LYS A 102 1.87 11.29 -2.84
N SER A 103 0.83 11.33 -3.69
CA SER A 103 -0.13 12.43 -3.72
C SER A 103 -0.91 12.62 -2.41
N PHE A 104 -0.92 11.61 -1.53
CA PHE A 104 -1.49 11.74 -0.19
C PHE A 104 -0.92 12.94 0.57
N MET A 105 0.37 13.20 0.48
CA MET A 105 1.03 14.32 1.17
C MET A 105 0.52 15.68 0.67
N GLU A 106 0.29 15.80 -0.63
CA GLU A 106 -0.30 17.01 -1.22
C GLU A 106 -1.78 17.17 -0.79
N HIS A 107 -2.52 16.06 -0.81
CA HIS A 107 -3.93 16.04 -0.41
C HIS A 107 -4.14 16.48 1.06
N VAL A 108 -3.32 16.01 1.99
CA VAL A 108 -3.43 16.42 3.42
C VAL A 108 -2.99 17.87 3.64
N ALA A 109 -2.13 18.41 2.76
CA ALA A 109 -1.76 19.82 2.75
C ALA A 109 -2.79 20.72 2.02
N ASN A 110 -3.97 20.17 1.68
CA ASN A 110 -5.05 20.84 0.93
C ASN A 110 -4.62 21.31 -0.47
N LYS A 111 -3.66 20.61 -1.08
CA LYS A 111 -3.22 20.82 -2.46
C LYS A 111 -3.79 19.71 -3.31
N HIS A 112 -4.81 20.01 -4.12
CA HIS A 112 -5.55 19.02 -4.89
C HIS A 112 -5.18 19.01 -6.37
N GLU A 113 -4.44 20.02 -6.82
CA GLU A 113 -3.96 20.21 -8.19
C GLU A 113 -2.45 20.48 -8.23
N ASN A 114 -1.86 20.36 -9.41
CA ASN A 114 -0.43 20.60 -9.65
C ASN A 114 0.50 19.76 -8.76
N HIS A 115 0.16 18.49 -8.58
CA HIS A 115 1.03 17.55 -7.88
C HIS A 115 2.40 17.45 -8.58
N PRO A 116 3.49 17.20 -7.84
CA PRO A 116 4.84 17.11 -8.42
C PRO A 116 5.02 15.97 -9.43
N SER A 117 4.13 14.98 -9.42
CA SER A 117 4.21 13.82 -10.32
C SER A 117 3.74 14.17 -11.73
N THR A 118 4.44 13.71 -12.74
CA THR A 118 4.02 13.80 -14.15
C THR A 118 2.86 12.86 -14.47
N LEU A 119 2.74 11.74 -13.74
CA LEU A 119 1.74 10.70 -13.97
C LEU A 119 0.42 10.97 -13.25
N PHE A 120 0.46 11.65 -12.10
CA PHE A 120 -0.71 11.94 -11.29
C PHE A 120 -0.68 13.39 -10.81
N LYS A 121 -1.28 14.30 -11.61
CA LYS A 121 -1.17 15.76 -11.43
C LYS A 121 -2.22 16.37 -10.53
N LYS A 122 -3.36 15.68 -10.32
CA LYS A 122 -4.48 16.18 -9.50
C LYS A 122 -5.18 15.04 -8.77
N CYS A 123 -5.85 15.35 -7.69
CA CYS A 123 -6.69 14.39 -6.98
C CYS A 123 -7.83 13.87 -7.88
N ALA A 124 -8.30 12.64 -7.60
CA ALA A 124 -9.33 11.96 -8.39
C ALA A 124 -10.76 12.28 -7.94
N HIS A 125 -10.94 13.08 -6.90
CA HIS A 125 -12.24 13.55 -6.42
C HIS A 125 -12.59 14.90 -7.03
N ASP A 126 -13.88 15.22 -7.06
CA ASP A 126 -14.40 16.54 -7.41
C ASP A 126 -14.09 17.57 -6.29
N GLU A 127 -14.55 18.82 -6.47
CA GLU A 127 -14.40 19.85 -5.46
C GLU A 127 -14.90 19.36 -4.09
N ILE A 128 -14.07 19.56 -3.08
CA ILE A 128 -14.41 19.17 -1.71
C ILE A 128 -15.05 20.36 -1.02
N ASP A 129 -16.32 20.22 -0.63
CA ASP A 129 -16.99 21.20 0.22
C ASP A 129 -16.14 21.53 1.45
N ASN A 130 -16.14 22.81 1.83
CA ASN A 130 -15.39 23.30 2.99
C ASN A 130 -15.68 22.44 4.23
N ARG A 131 -14.72 21.59 4.60
CA ARG A 131 -14.89 20.68 5.73
C ARG A 131 -14.95 21.50 7.01
N ARG A 132 -16.08 21.47 7.70
CA ARG A 132 -16.34 22.23 8.95
C ARG A 132 -15.36 21.96 10.10
N TRP A 133 -14.55 20.91 10.01
CA TRP A 133 -13.59 20.52 11.04
C TRP A 133 -12.18 21.13 10.87
N ILE A 134 -11.87 21.72 9.71
CA ILE A 134 -10.66 22.55 9.57
C ILE A 134 -11.03 23.93 10.11
N ARG A 135 -10.78 24.18 11.40
CA ARG A 135 -10.90 25.54 11.94
C ARG A 135 -9.88 26.43 11.24
N ARG A 136 -10.38 27.50 10.60
CA ARG A 136 -9.52 28.58 10.06
C ARG A 136 -8.61 29.05 11.22
N GLY A 137 -7.29 28.94 11.07
CA GLY A 137 -6.33 29.48 12.02
C GLY A 137 -5.32 28.49 12.61
N ILE A 138 -5.24 27.25 12.11
CA ILE A 138 -4.12 26.36 12.40
C ILE A 138 -3.37 26.12 11.08
N VAL A 139 -2.53 27.07 10.74
CA VAL A 139 -1.44 26.94 9.77
C VAL A 139 -0.17 27.19 10.56
#